data_f1f3bbd1d224fd1e6333fb0351796939
#
_entry.id   f1f3bbd1d224fd1e6333fb0351796939
#
_cell.length_a   1.000
_cell.length_b   1.000
_cell.length_c   1.000
_cell.angle_alpha   90.00
_cell.angle_beta   90.00
_cell.angle_gamma   90.00
#
_symmetry.space_group_name_H-M   'P 1'
#
loop_
_entity.id
_entity.type
_entity.pdbx_description
1 polymer ?
#
loop_
_entity_poly.entity_id
_entity_poly.type
_entity_poly.pdbx_seq_one_letter_code
_entity_poly.pdbx_strand_id
1 'polypeptide(L)'
;MTDFLAEEDRALLERHGLGTFDALWAKQLEAVDEPNTARGGWSSVFRLDLEGQGYYLKRQSNYLTRTLHAPFGEPSFAREFRNISRYRKLGIPALQAAFFGERKVDGEVRAILLTRALDGWSDLESLLAGWSQLSGVQQSAILKACGLLARHLHGVRQVHGCFYPKHIFLRANGDGYQAQLIDLEKTRPLLFGMRDRIKDLEPLQRRAPEWNEAQLRQLLAAYLDQPTDSSLLDNWLARLTARRSHKETR
;
A
#
# COMPACT_ATOMS: atom_id res chain seq x y z
N MET A 1 14.80 -20.38 -9.26
CA MET A 1 14.93 -19.07 -8.59
C MET A 1 14.96 -19.36 -7.10
N THR A 2 15.84 -18.75 -6.32
CA THR A 2 15.92 -18.97 -4.87
C THR A 2 14.79 -18.19 -4.20
N ASP A 3 14.07 -18.80 -3.25
CA ASP A 3 13.04 -18.14 -2.49
C ASP A 3 13.63 -17.04 -1.61
N PHE A 4 12.85 -15.96 -1.42
CA PHE A 4 13.13 -14.97 -0.40
C PHE A 4 12.43 -15.38 0.90
N LEU A 5 13.17 -15.41 1.99
CA LEU A 5 12.66 -15.57 3.34
C LEU A 5 13.34 -14.50 4.21
N ALA A 6 12.53 -13.61 4.79
CA ALA A 6 13.03 -12.55 5.64
C ALA A 6 13.69 -13.13 6.90
N GLU A 7 14.85 -12.62 7.26
CA GLU A 7 15.63 -13.13 8.39
C GLU A 7 14.85 -13.03 9.71
N GLU A 8 14.12 -11.94 9.85
CA GLU A 8 13.31 -11.67 11.05
C GLU A 8 12.12 -12.62 11.21
N ASP A 9 11.67 -13.29 10.13
CA ASP A 9 10.54 -14.24 10.15
C ASP A 9 10.99 -15.69 10.04
N ARG A 10 12.24 -15.95 9.68
CA ARG A 10 12.79 -17.28 9.39
C ARG A 10 12.53 -18.26 10.52
N ALA A 11 12.98 -17.95 11.72
CA ALA A 11 12.88 -18.85 12.86
C ALA A 11 11.43 -19.23 13.20
N LEU A 12 10.49 -18.28 13.06
CA LEU A 12 9.07 -18.51 13.31
C LEU A 12 8.47 -19.40 12.21
N LEU A 13 8.71 -19.08 10.95
CA LEU A 13 8.16 -19.84 9.82
C LEU A 13 8.73 -21.25 9.75
N GLU A 14 10.04 -21.45 9.98
CA GLU A 14 10.69 -22.77 9.98
C GLU A 14 10.18 -23.63 11.13
N ARG A 15 9.98 -23.07 12.33
CA ARG A 15 9.43 -23.77 13.49
C ARG A 15 8.01 -24.33 13.23
N HIS A 16 7.23 -23.64 12.42
CA HIS A 16 5.89 -24.08 11.99
C HIS A 16 5.90 -24.88 10.67
N GLY A 17 7.08 -25.25 10.16
CA GLY A 17 7.20 -25.99 8.89
C GLY A 17 6.78 -25.19 7.66
N LEU A 18 6.75 -23.84 7.73
CA LEU A 18 6.27 -22.94 6.67
C LEU A 18 7.39 -22.12 6.00
N GLY A 19 8.64 -22.53 6.17
CA GLY A 19 9.80 -21.85 5.58
C GLY A 19 10.03 -22.11 4.09
N THR A 20 9.16 -22.87 3.40
CA THR A 20 9.33 -23.24 1.99
C THR A 20 8.11 -22.89 1.14
N PHE A 21 8.33 -22.77 -0.18
CA PHE A 21 7.25 -22.55 -1.14
C PHE A 21 6.17 -23.63 -1.05
N ASP A 22 6.58 -24.90 -1.07
CA ASP A 22 5.64 -26.04 -1.13
C ASP A 22 4.78 -26.13 0.13
N ALA A 23 5.38 -25.89 1.30
CA ALA A 23 4.65 -25.87 2.56
C ALA A 23 3.62 -24.72 2.63
N LEU A 24 4.02 -23.51 2.21
CA LEU A 24 3.11 -22.36 2.13
C LEU A 24 2.03 -22.57 1.05
N TRP A 25 2.34 -23.24 -0.06
CA TRP A 25 1.36 -23.52 -1.10
C TRP A 25 0.32 -24.54 -0.66
N ALA A 26 0.75 -25.59 0.05
CA ALA A 26 -0.12 -26.68 0.51
C ALA A 26 -0.95 -26.31 1.76
N LYS A 27 -0.59 -25.26 2.51
CA LYS A 27 -1.27 -24.88 3.76
C LYS A 27 -2.76 -24.61 3.50
N GLN A 28 -3.64 -25.36 4.17
CA GLN A 28 -5.08 -25.14 4.11
C GLN A 28 -5.47 -23.95 4.98
N LEU A 29 -6.15 -22.96 4.41
CA LEU A 29 -6.61 -21.74 5.06
C LEU A 29 -7.92 -21.29 4.38
N GLU A 30 -8.78 -20.62 5.12
CA GLU A 30 -9.94 -19.93 4.56
C GLU A 30 -9.49 -18.62 3.89
N ALA A 31 -10.03 -18.34 2.72
CA ALA A 31 -9.73 -17.10 2.01
C ALA A 31 -10.41 -15.91 2.71
N VAL A 32 -9.70 -14.77 2.77
CA VAL A 32 -10.24 -13.53 3.35
C VAL A 32 -11.36 -12.96 2.47
N ASP A 33 -11.19 -13.09 1.15
CA ASP A 33 -12.14 -12.64 0.13
C ASP A 33 -12.30 -13.71 -0.95
N GLU A 34 -13.32 -13.57 -1.80
CA GLU A 34 -13.48 -14.43 -2.97
C GLU A 34 -12.24 -14.35 -3.89
N PRO A 35 -11.81 -15.50 -4.46
CA PRO A 35 -10.67 -15.51 -5.36
C PRO A 35 -10.90 -14.59 -6.58
N ASN A 36 -9.92 -13.76 -6.88
CA ASN A 36 -9.94 -12.99 -8.12
C ASN A 36 -9.53 -13.87 -9.29
N THR A 37 -10.46 -14.13 -10.22
CA THR A 37 -10.29 -15.01 -11.39
C THR A 37 -10.06 -14.26 -12.70
N ALA A 38 -9.78 -12.95 -12.66
CA ALA A 38 -9.44 -12.17 -13.84
C ALA A 38 -8.11 -12.63 -14.49
N ARG A 39 -7.81 -12.14 -15.69
CA ARG A 39 -6.52 -12.32 -16.39
C ARG A 39 -6.15 -13.79 -16.74
N GLY A 40 -7.12 -14.70 -16.80
CA GLY A 40 -6.89 -16.10 -17.21
C GLY A 40 -6.23 -16.98 -16.15
N GLY A 41 -6.15 -16.52 -14.92
CA GLY A 41 -5.67 -17.24 -13.75
C GLY A 41 -6.48 -16.87 -12.50
N TRP A 42 -5.95 -17.19 -11.34
CA TRP A 42 -6.57 -16.81 -10.07
C TRP A 42 -5.55 -16.24 -9.07
N SER A 43 -6.04 -15.42 -8.15
CA SER A 43 -5.30 -14.98 -6.97
C SER A 43 -6.20 -14.95 -5.75
N SER A 44 -5.67 -15.31 -4.59
CA SER A 44 -6.40 -15.36 -3.33
C SER A 44 -5.52 -14.93 -2.17
N VAL A 45 -6.16 -14.38 -1.13
CA VAL A 45 -5.49 -13.88 0.08
C VAL A 45 -6.05 -14.62 1.29
N PHE A 46 -5.17 -15.03 2.18
CA PHE A 46 -5.48 -15.83 3.36
C PHE A 46 -4.87 -15.18 4.59
N ARG A 47 -5.56 -15.21 5.72
CA ARG A 47 -4.98 -14.85 7.01
C ARG A 47 -4.23 -16.06 7.59
N LEU A 48 -3.04 -15.80 8.13
CA LEU A 48 -2.21 -16.79 8.83
C LEU A 48 -1.69 -16.15 10.12
N ASP A 49 -2.02 -16.76 11.25
CA ASP A 49 -1.58 -16.31 12.56
C ASP A 49 -0.65 -17.36 13.20
N LEU A 50 0.55 -16.95 13.61
CA LEU A 50 1.58 -17.79 14.20
C LEU A 50 2.09 -17.13 15.48
N GLU A 51 1.85 -17.74 16.64
CA GLU A 51 2.37 -17.27 17.94
C GLU A 51 2.11 -15.77 18.20
N GLY A 52 0.94 -15.25 17.79
CA GLY A 52 0.56 -13.84 17.95
C GLY A 52 1.08 -12.90 16.86
N GLN A 53 1.87 -13.39 15.91
CA GLN A 53 2.24 -12.64 14.71
C GLN A 53 1.31 -12.97 13.56
N GLY A 54 0.61 -11.97 13.06
CA GLY A 54 -0.27 -12.08 11.90
C GLY A 54 0.47 -11.91 10.58
N TYR A 55 0.01 -12.66 9.56
CA TYR A 55 0.47 -12.58 8.18
C TYR A 55 -0.70 -12.62 7.21
N TYR A 56 -0.50 -12.06 6.01
CA TYR A 56 -1.34 -12.31 4.85
C TYR A 56 -0.57 -13.13 3.82
N LEU A 57 -1.06 -14.37 3.60
CA LEU A 57 -0.56 -15.28 2.59
C LEU A 57 -1.33 -15.06 1.29
N LYS A 58 -0.65 -14.55 0.27
CA LYS A 58 -1.18 -14.31 -1.06
C LYS A 58 -0.68 -15.42 -1.99
N ARG A 59 -1.60 -16.14 -2.66
CA ARG A 59 -1.29 -17.17 -3.66
C ARG A 59 -1.91 -16.83 -4.98
N GLN A 60 -1.21 -17.12 -6.07
CA GLN A 60 -1.75 -16.99 -7.42
C GLN A 60 -1.23 -18.08 -8.35
N SER A 61 -2.04 -18.44 -9.36
CA SER A 61 -1.64 -19.26 -10.51
C SER A 61 -2.08 -18.58 -11.80
N ASN A 62 -1.16 -18.43 -12.76
CA ASN A 62 -1.37 -17.82 -14.07
C ASN A 62 -2.00 -16.42 -14.05
N TYR A 63 -2.01 -15.74 -12.91
CA TYR A 63 -2.53 -14.38 -12.76
C TYR A 63 -1.42 -13.37 -13.11
N LEU A 64 -1.22 -13.14 -14.41
CA LEU A 64 -0.08 -12.41 -14.93
C LEU A 64 -0.43 -10.94 -15.22
N THR A 65 0.52 -10.06 -14.98
CA THR A 65 0.50 -8.65 -15.37
C THR A 65 1.61 -8.37 -16.39
N ARG A 66 1.30 -7.61 -17.44
CA ARG A 66 2.29 -7.22 -18.45
C ARG A 66 2.84 -5.84 -18.12
N THR A 67 4.15 -5.70 -18.20
CA THR A 67 4.85 -4.43 -17.96
C THR A 67 5.92 -4.24 -19.04
N LEU A 68 6.52 -3.04 -19.12
CA LEU A 68 7.66 -2.81 -20.02
C LEU A 68 8.86 -3.70 -19.68
N HIS A 69 9.00 -4.10 -18.42
CA HIS A 69 10.08 -5.00 -17.97
C HIS A 69 9.75 -6.49 -18.17
N ALA A 70 8.47 -6.82 -18.30
CA ALA A 70 7.96 -8.18 -18.49
C ALA A 70 6.86 -8.18 -19.56
N PRO A 71 7.21 -8.02 -20.84
CA PRO A 71 6.22 -7.91 -21.93
C PRO A 71 5.42 -9.21 -22.13
N PHE A 72 5.99 -10.35 -21.78
CA PHE A 72 5.33 -11.66 -21.83
C PHE A 72 4.46 -11.95 -20.59
N GLY A 73 4.50 -11.08 -19.60
CA GLY A 73 3.78 -11.20 -18.33
C GLY A 73 4.66 -11.72 -17.20
N GLU A 74 4.33 -11.29 -16.00
CA GLU A 74 4.92 -11.74 -14.73
C GLU A 74 3.81 -11.88 -13.70
N PRO A 75 3.96 -12.72 -12.66
CA PRO A 75 3.05 -12.75 -11.54
C PRO A 75 2.88 -11.37 -10.91
N SER A 76 1.63 -10.95 -10.63
CA SER A 76 1.38 -9.65 -9.99
C SER A 76 2.09 -9.54 -8.64
N PHE A 77 2.19 -10.66 -7.90
CA PHE A 77 2.91 -10.69 -6.61
C PHE A 77 4.43 -10.59 -6.76
N ALA A 78 5.02 -10.98 -7.89
CA ALA A 78 6.43 -10.72 -8.17
C ALA A 78 6.70 -9.21 -8.31
N ARG A 79 5.80 -8.51 -8.99
CA ARG A 79 5.85 -7.05 -9.11
C ARG A 79 5.65 -6.37 -7.74
N GLU A 80 4.66 -6.81 -6.96
CA GLU A 80 4.41 -6.28 -5.61
C GLU A 80 5.63 -6.49 -4.71
N PHE A 81 6.21 -7.69 -4.69
CA PHE A 81 7.42 -8.01 -3.91
C PHE A 81 8.62 -7.12 -4.28
N ARG A 82 8.87 -6.89 -5.57
CA ARG A 82 9.94 -5.97 -6.01
C ARG A 82 9.70 -4.55 -5.50
N ASN A 83 8.45 -4.11 -5.49
CA ASN A 83 8.10 -2.79 -5.00
C ASN A 83 8.23 -2.69 -3.48
N ILE A 84 7.81 -3.71 -2.71
CA ILE A 84 8.05 -3.81 -1.26
C ILE A 84 9.56 -3.71 -0.98
N SER A 85 10.38 -4.50 -1.68
CA SER A 85 11.83 -4.49 -1.53
C SER A 85 12.44 -3.13 -1.87
N ARG A 86 11.92 -2.45 -2.90
CA ARG A 86 12.33 -1.08 -3.27
C ARG A 86 11.97 -0.08 -2.18
N TYR A 87 10.74 -0.14 -1.64
CA TYR A 87 10.28 0.76 -0.59
C TYR A 87 11.12 0.58 0.69
N ARG A 88 11.42 -0.67 1.08
CA ARG A 88 12.32 -0.97 2.19
C ARG A 88 13.69 -0.32 2.00
N LYS A 89 14.30 -0.44 0.80
CA LYS A 89 15.60 0.16 0.48
C LYS A 89 15.57 1.70 0.48
N LEU A 90 14.45 2.31 0.13
CA LEU A 90 14.27 3.77 0.10
C LEU A 90 13.77 4.32 1.45
N GLY A 91 13.57 3.48 2.45
CA GLY A 91 13.06 3.85 3.77
C GLY A 91 11.61 4.33 3.77
N ILE A 92 10.82 4.02 2.71
CA ILE A 92 9.41 4.40 2.64
C ILE A 92 8.61 3.47 3.58
N PRO A 93 7.82 4.03 4.52
CA PRO A 93 6.99 3.23 5.41
C PRO A 93 5.93 2.43 4.63
N ALA A 94 6.04 1.12 4.67
CA ALA A 94 5.11 0.22 3.98
C ALA A 94 5.12 -1.18 4.61
N LEU A 95 4.14 -2.02 4.21
CA LEU A 95 4.09 -3.42 4.59
C LEU A 95 5.42 -4.14 4.28
N GLN A 96 5.72 -5.18 5.05
CA GLN A 96 6.94 -5.96 4.94
C GLN A 96 6.66 -7.35 4.38
N ALA A 97 7.49 -7.82 3.45
CA ALA A 97 7.44 -9.19 2.97
C ALA A 97 8.21 -10.10 3.92
N ALA A 98 7.56 -11.19 4.33
CA ALA A 98 8.17 -12.28 5.11
C ALA A 98 8.68 -13.41 4.21
N PHE A 99 7.94 -13.72 3.11
CA PHE A 99 8.35 -14.72 2.13
C PHE A 99 7.92 -14.29 0.72
N PHE A 100 8.71 -14.64 -0.26
CA PHE A 100 8.33 -14.60 -1.67
C PHE A 100 8.95 -15.78 -2.42
N GLY A 101 8.14 -16.46 -3.24
CA GLY A 101 8.62 -17.51 -4.13
C GLY A 101 7.79 -17.58 -5.41
N GLU A 102 8.43 -18.06 -6.48
CA GLU A 102 7.82 -18.27 -7.79
C GLU A 102 8.25 -19.60 -8.35
N ARG A 103 7.32 -20.37 -8.93
CA ARG A 103 7.55 -21.69 -9.50
C ARG A 103 6.77 -21.83 -10.82
N LYS A 104 7.33 -22.63 -11.72
CA LYS A 104 6.60 -23.20 -12.85
C LYS A 104 6.30 -24.66 -12.54
N VAL A 105 5.04 -25.02 -12.39
CA VAL A 105 4.57 -26.36 -12.02
C VAL A 105 3.49 -26.76 -13.02
N ASP A 106 3.67 -27.86 -13.73
CA ASP A 106 2.73 -28.41 -14.71
C ASP A 106 2.24 -27.39 -15.75
N GLY A 107 3.13 -26.52 -16.19
CA GLY A 107 2.83 -25.44 -17.14
C GLY A 107 2.23 -24.18 -16.53
N GLU A 108 1.84 -24.18 -15.26
CA GLU A 108 1.35 -23.03 -14.53
C GLU A 108 2.48 -22.23 -13.90
N VAL A 109 2.35 -20.91 -13.95
CA VAL A 109 3.22 -19.98 -13.19
C VAL A 109 2.55 -19.67 -11.87
N ARG A 110 3.07 -20.24 -10.78
CA ARG A 110 2.59 -20.05 -9.41
C ARG A 110 3.48 -19.06 -8.67
N ALA A 111 2.88 -18.19 -7.87
CA ALA A 111 3.63 -17.29 -7.00
C ALA A 111 2.97 -17.19 -5.62
N ILE A 112 3.82 -17.04 -4.60
CA ILE A 112 3.45 -16.78 -3.21
C ILE A 112 4.11 -15.48 -2.77
N LEU A 113 3.33 -14.64 -2.10
CA LEU A 113 3.83 -13.51 -1.32
C LEU A 113 3.22 -13.58 0.08
N LEU A 114 4.07 -13.72 1.10
CA LEU A 114 3.68 -13.61 2.51
C LEU A 114 4.11 -12.25 3.03
N THR A 115 3.17 -11.50 3.58
CA THR A 115 3.44 -10.18 4.17
C THR A 115 3.03 -10.17 5.63
N ARG A 116 3.75 -9.42 6.48
CA ARG A 116 3.34 -9.20 7.87
C ARG A 116 2.04 -8.41 7.90
N ALA A 117 1.10 -8.82 8.74
CA ALA A 117 -0.11 -8.06 8.97
C ALA A 117 0.19 -6.79 9.79
N LEU A 118 -0.58 -5.76 9.53
CA LEU A 118 -0.53 -4.51 10.29
C LEU A 118 -1.54 -4.55 11.44
N ASP A 119 -1.38 -5.54 12.34
CA ASP A 119 -2.25 -5.68 13.50
C ASP A 119 -2.08 -4.48 14.45
N GLY A 120 -3.20 -3.97 14.95
CA GLY A 120 -3.22 -2.73 15.75
C GLY A 120 -3.09 -1.44 14.93
N TRP A 121 -3.12 -1.54 13.61
CA TRP A 121 -3.25 -0.39 12.70
C TRP A 121 -4.68 -0.32 12.17
N SER A 122 -5.15 0.89 11.89
CA SER A 122 -6.43 1.14 11.20
C SER A 122 -6.16 1.73 9.82
N ASP A 123 -6.86 1.27 8.80
CA ASP A 123 -6.81 1.96 7.51
C ASP A 123 -7.55 3.31 7.60
N LEU A 124 -7.14 4.26 6.77
CA LEU A 124 -7.69 5.60 6.78
C LEU A 124 -9.17 5.62 6.36
N GLU A 125 -9.64 4.69 5.51
CA GLU A 125 -11.06 4.61 5.10
C GLU A 125 -11.95 4.29 6.31
N SER A 126 -11.53 3.35 7.15
CA SER A 126 -12.19 3.03 8.42
C SER A 126 -12.17 4.22 9.39
N LEU A 127 -11.08 4.96 9.47
CA LEU A 127 -10.99 6.18 10.30
C LEU A 127 -11.89 7.31 9.77
N LEU A 128 -12.02 7.44 8.45
CA LEU A 128 -12.93 8.42 7.83
C LEU A 128 -14.39 8.11 8.13
N ALA A 129 -14.80 6.84 8.15
CA ALA A 129 -16.16 6.45 8.54
C ALA A 129 -16.53 6.92 9.96
N GLY A 130 -15.54 7.04 10.86
CA GLY A 130 -15.72 7.58 12.22
C GLY A 130 -15.18 9.01 12.40
N TRP A 131 -14.95 9.78 11.32
CA TRP A 131 -14.19 11.03 11.35
C TRP A 131 -14.72 12.08 12.32
N SER A 132 -16.04 12.24 12.38
CA SER A 132 -16.69 13.20 13.28
C SER A 132 -16.59 12.84 14.78
N GLN A 133 -16.23 11.60 15.09
CA GLN A 133 -16.04 11.12 16.47
C GLN A 133 -14.61 11.37 16.97
N LEU A 134 -13.67 11.63 16.06
CA LEU A 134 -12.30 11.95 16.40
C LEU A 134 -12.18 13.39 16.90
N SER A 135 -11.38 13.60 17.95
CA SER A 135 -11.04 14.96 18.40
C SER A 135 -10.28 15.73 17.32
N GLY A 136 -10.36 17.06 17.33
CA GLY A 136 -9.61 17.92 16.41
C GLY A 136 -8.10 17.68 16.45
N VAL A 137 -7.56 17.31 17.62
CA VAL A 137 -6.14 16.93 17.77
C VAL A 137 -5.83 15.64 17.01
N GLN A 138 -6.67 14.60 17.13
CA GLN A 138 -6.49 13.35 16.40
C GLN A 138 -6.63 13.56 14.89
N GLN A 139 -7.65 14.30 14.44
CA GLN A 139 -7.84 14.64 13.03
C GLN A 139 -6.59 15.33 12.46
N SER A 140 -6.08 16.36 13.15
CA SER A 140 -4.87 17.09 12.73
C SER A 140 -3.64 16.18 12.68
N ALA A 141 -3.47 15.28 13.66
CA ALA A 141 -2.36 14.35 13.71
C ALA A 141 -2.41 13.33 12.56
N ILE A 142 -3.60 12.81 12.21
CA ILE A 142 -3.82 11.92 11.07
C ILE A 142 -3.49 12.63 9.75
N LEU A 143 -4.02 13.85 9.53
CA LEU A 143 -3.75 14.65 8.33
C LEU A 143 -2.25 14.92 8.17
N LYS A 144 -1.57 15.27 9.26
CA LYS A 144 -0.11 15.45 9.29
C LYS A 144 0.63 14.17 8.91
N ALA A 145 0.24 13.03 9.49
CA ALA A 145 0.88 11.74 9.18
C ALA A 145 0.71 11.36 7.69
N CYS A 146 -0.48 11.55 7.12
CA CYS A 146 -0.74 11.32 5.69
C CYS A 146 0.08 12.27 4.80
N GLY A 147 0.18 13.55 5.16
CA GLY A 147 0.98 14.53 4.44
C GLY A 147 2.47 14.18 4.46
N LEU A 148 3.01 13.83 5.63
CA LEU A 148 4.41 13.42 5.78
C LEU A 148 4.74 12.13 5.02
N LEU A 149 3.83 11.15 5.03
CA LEU A 149 3.97 9.91 4.25
C LEU A 149 4.06 10.21 2.75
N ALA A 150 3.14 11.04 2.22
CA ALA A 150 3.15 11.46 0.82
C ALA A 150 4.41 12.27 0.48
N ARG A 151 4.86 13.16 1.39
CA ARG A 151 6.10 13.93 1.23
C ARG A 151 7.31 13.02 1.11
N HIS A 152 7.44 12.03 2.00
CA HIS A 152 8.53 11.06 1.95
C HIS A 152 8.52 10.28 0.62
N LEU A 153 7.38 9.70 0.27
CA LEU A 153 7.19 8.94 -0.97
C LEU A 153 7.62 9.74 -2.22
N HIS A 154 7.09 10.94 -2.37
CA HIS A 154 7.40 11.79 -3.52
C HIS A 154 8.80 12.41 -3.45
N GLY A 155 9.34 12.62 -2.25
CA GLY A 155 10.69 13.11 -2.01
C GLY A 155 11.77 12.15 -2.55
N VAL A 156 11.57 10.85 -2.37
CA VAL A 156 12.44 9.80 -2.94
C VAL A 156 12.02 9.38 -4.35
N ARG A 157 11.27 10.23 -5.05
CA ARG A 157 10.85 10.09 -6.46
C ARG A 157 10.06 8.81 -6.75
N GLN A 158 9.18 8.42 -5.85
CA GLN A 158 8.22 7.32 -6.06
C GLN A 158 6.79 7.87 -6.05
N VAL A 159 5.86 7.16 -6.70
CA VAL A 159 4.42 7.34 -6.60
C VAL A 159 3.76 6.01 -6.27
N HIS A 160 2.69 6.04 -5.51
CA HIS A 160 1.93 4.84 -5.15
C HIS A 160 1.11 4.30 -6.33
N GLY A 161 0.52 5.21 -7.11
CA GLY A 161 -0.36 4.86 -8.24
C GLY A 161 -1.80 4.50 -7.84
N CYS A 162 -2.01 4.17 -6.56
CA CYS A 162 -3.32 3.94 -5.93
C CYS A 162 -3.30 4.50 -4.49
N PHE A 163 -2.97 5.78 -4.33
CA PHE A 163 -2.89 6.44 -3.02
C PHE A 163 -4.31 6.70 -2.48
N TYR A 164 -4.97 5.61 -2.04
CA TYR A 164 -6.35 5.59 -1.55
C TYR A 164 -6.39 5.50 -0.03
N PRO A 165 -7.45 6.00 0.64
CA PRO A 165 -7.59 5.88 2.09
C PRO A 165 -7.40 4.44 2.60
N LYS A 166 -8.01 3.45 1.97
CA LYS A 166 -7.89 2.03 2.35
C LYS A 166 -6.48 1.43 2.21
N HIS A 167 -5.55 2.13 1.55
CA HIS A 167 -4.15 1.69 1.40
C HIS A 167 -3.18 2.44 2.32
N ILE A 168 -3.68 3.35 3.15
CA ILE A 168 -2.92 4.09 4.15
C ILE A 168 -3.33 3.58 5.53
N PHE A 169 -2.43 2.88 6.18
CA PHE A 169 -2.63 2.36 7.53
C PHE A 169 -2.00 3.28 8.55
N LEU A 170 -2.72 3.54 9.64
CA LEU A 170 -2.36 4.49 10.67
C LEU A 170 -2.39 3.82 12.05
N ARG A 171 -1.44 4.18 12.90
CA ARG A 171 -1.38 3.76 14.30
C ARG A 171 -0.98 4.95 15.16
N ALA A 172 -1.69 5.16 16.27
CA ALA A 172 -1.34 6.18 17.25
C ALA A 172 0.07 5.92 17.81
N ASN A 173 0.85 6.99 17.97
CA ASN A 173 2.22 6.95 18.49
C ASN A 173 2.48 8.23 19.29
N GLY A 174 2.36 8.15 20.61
CA GLY A 174 2.35 9.34 21.47
C GLY A 174 1.23 10.31 21.06
N ASP A 175 1.56 11.57 20.90
CA ASP A 175 0.62 12.62 20.47
C ASP A 175 0.37 12.66 18.94
N GLY A 176 0.97 11.73 18.19
CA GLY A 176 0.89 11.68 16.73
C GLY A 176 0.41 10.36 16.18
N TYR A 177 0.57 10.19 14.87
CA TYR A 177 0.30 8.96 14.16
C TYR A 177 1.48 8.56 13.29
N GLN A 178 1.76 7.26 13.24
CA GLN A 178 2.59 6.64 12.22
C GLN A 178 1.68 6.25 11.05
N ALA A 179 2.18 6.33 9.83
CA ALA A 179 1.46 5.92 8.64
C ALA A 179 2.31 4.96 7.79
N GLN A 180 1.68 3.92 7.22
CA GLN A 180 2.30 2.95 6.32
C GLN A 180 1.43 2.68 5.10
N LEU A 181 2.05 2.26 4.01
CA LEU A 181 1.39 1.92 2.75
C LEU A 181 1.25 0.41 2.56
N ILE A 182 0.13 0.01 1.97
CA ILE A 182 -0.09 -1.36 1.45
C ILE A 182 -0.44 -1.31 -0.04
N ASP A 183 -0.60 -2.46 -0.70
CA ASP A 183 -0.96 -2.58 -2.13
C ASP A 183 0.04 -1.87 -3.06
N LEU A 184 1.28 -2.34 -3.06
CA LEU A 184 2.37 -1.72 -3.81
C LEU A 184 2.46 -2.20 -5.27
N GLU A 185 1.47 -2.95 -5.79
CA GLU A 185 1.51 -3.47 -7.17
C GLU A 185 1.70 -2.36 -8.21
N LYS A 186 1.02 -1.21 -8.04
CA LYS A 186 1.01 -0.13 -9.03
C LYS A 186 2.07 0.96 -8.82
N THR A 187 2.92 0.80 -7.81
CA THR A 187 3.95 1.80 -7.54
C THR A 187 4.97 1.88 -8.69
N ARG A 188 5.50 3.05 -8.89
CA ARG A 188 6.49 3.32 -9.94
C ARG A 188 7.33 4.57 -9.62
N PRO A 189 8.44 4.79 -10.34
CA PRO A 189 9.16 6.05 -10.26
C PRO A 189 8.28 7.25 -10.62
N LEU A 190 8.49 8.38 -9.94
CA LEU A 190 7.93 9.68 -10.25
C LEU A 190 8.72 10.29 -11.43
N LEU A 191 8.10 10.39 -12.59
CA LEU A 191 8.75 10.82 -13.83
C LEU A 191 8.37 12.25 -14.24
N PHE A 192 7.10 12.64 -14.04
CA PHE A 192 6.53 13.88 -14.57
C PHE A 192 6.27 14.94 -13.49
N GLY A 193 7.13 15.01 -12.47
CA GLY A 193 7.13 16.06 -11.46
C GLY A 193 5.75 16.33 -10.83
N MET A 194 5.28 17.57 -10.94
CA MET A 194 4.00 18.03 -10.39
C MET A 194 2.80 17.21 -10.90
N ARG A 195 2.79 16.84 -12.19
CA ARG A 195 1.69 16.06 -12.79
C ARG A 195 1.50 14.72 -12.10
N ASP A 196 2.59 14.00 -11.81
CA ASP A 196 2.53 12.71 -11.14
C ASP A 196 2.10 12.86 -9.68
N ARG A 197 2.60 13.89 -8.98
CA ARG A 197 2.24 14.18 -7.58
C ARG A 197 0.74 14.48 -7.44
N ILE A 198 0.20 15.34 -8.30
CA ILE A 198 -1.25 15.63 -8.32
C ILE A 198 -2.06 14.38 -8.67
N LYS A 199 -1.57 13.57 -9.63
CA LYS A 199 -2.24 12.32 -10.03
C LYS A 199 -2.28 11.29 -8.88
N ASP A 200 -1.29 11.30 -8.02
CA ASP A 200 -1.20 10.37 -6.88
C ASP A 200 -2.03 10.87 -5.68
N LEU A 201 -2.06 12.18 -5.40
CA LEU A 201 -2.79 12.76 -4.27
C LEU A 201 -4.30 12.95 -4.51
N GLU A 202 -4.73 13.23 -5.75
CA GLU A 202 -6.15 13.46 -6.05
C GLU A 202 -7.07 12.30 -5.62
N PRO A 203 -6.72 11.02 -5.82
CA PRO A 203 -7.56 9.92 -5.37
C PRO A 203 -7.76 9.86 -3.86
N LEU A 204 -6.77 10.29 -3.07
CA LEU A 204 -6.92 10.41 -1.63
C LEU A 204 -7.96 11.48 -1.28
N GLN A 205 -7.81 12.70 -1.81
CA GLN A 205 -8.75 13.79 -1.59
C GLN A 205 -10.18 13.43 -2.03
N ARG A 206 -10.34 12.86 -3.21
CA ARG A 206 -11.65 12.52 -3.77
C ARG A 206 -12.39 11.45 -2.96
N ARG A 207 -11.66 10.58 -2.28
CA ARG A 207 -12.21 9.49 -1.46
C ARG A 207 -12.22 9.80 0.04
N ALA A 208 -11.99 11.04 0.42
CA ALA A 208 -12.10 11.55 1.78
C ALA A 208 -13.06 12.77 1.79
N PRO A 209 -14.35 12.56 1.47
CA PRO A 209 -15.34 13.65 1.42
C PRO A 209 -15.58 14.29 2.79
N GLU A 210 -15.19 13.63 3.87
CA GLU A 210 -15.24 14.12 5.25
C GLU A 210 -14.30 15.31 5.48
N TRP A 211 -13.26 15.45 4.64
CA TRP A 211 -12.28 16.52 4.78
C TRP A 211 -12.75 17.82 4.16
N ASN A 212 -12.86 18.85 4.97
CA ASN A 212 -13.09 20.21 4.50
C ASN A 212 -11.78 20.85 3.97
N GLU A 213 -11.88 22.06 3.41
CA GLU A 213 -10.74 22.76 2.83
C GLU A 213 -9.63 23.03 3.87
N ALA A 214 -9.99 23.42 5.11
CA ALA A 214 -9.00 23.67 6.16
C ALA A 214 -8.20 22.40 6.50
N GLN A 215 -8.84 21.25 6.52
CA GLN A 215 -8.21 19.95 6.73
C GLN A 215 -7.31 19.54 5.56
N LEU A 216 -7.74 19.78 4.32
CA LEU A 216 -6.89 19.58 3.15
C LEU A 216 -5.67 20.50 3.17
N ARG A 217 -5.82 21.74 3.63
CA ARG A 217 -4.69 22.66 3.83
C ARG A 217 -3.71 22.10 4.87
N GLN A 218 -4.18 21.51 5.96
CA GLN A 218 -3.30 20.88 6.97
C GLN A 218 -2.49 19.72 6.38
N LEU A 219 -3.13 18.84 5.62
CA LEU A 219 -2.44 17.74 4.91
C LEU A 219 -1.38 18.28 3.95
N LEU A 220 -1.75 19.28 3.12
CA LEU A 220 -0.84 19.89 2.15
C LEU A 220 0.29 20.68 2.82
N ALA A 221 0.04 21.32 3.94
CA ALA A 221 1.06 21.99 4.75
C ALA A 221 2.15 21.01 5.20
N ALA A 222 1.74 19.85 5.73
CA ALA A 222 2.68 18.78 6.10
C ALA A 222 3.39 18.17 4.87
N TYR A 223 2.68 18.01 3.75
CA TYR A 223 3.24 17.49 2.52
C TYR A 223 4.29 18.41 1.89
N LEU A 224 4.04 19.72 1.87
CA LEU A 224 4.90 20.73 1.24
C LEU A 224 5.93 21.34 2.18
N ASP A 225 5.84 21.05 3.48
CA ASP A 225 6.64 21.72 4.53
C ASP A 225 6.42 23.23 4.54
N GLN A 226 5.17 23.63 4.54
CA GLN A 226 4.75 25.02 4.50
C GLN A 226 3.75 25.31 5.62
N PRO A 227 3.64 26.55 6.10
CA PRO A 227 2.55 26.92 6.99
C PRO A 227 1.19 26.85 6.28
N THR A 228 0.12 26.66 7.05
CA THR A 228 -1.24 26.46 6.51
C THR A 228 -1.82 27.66 5.76
N ASP A 229 -1.29 28.86 5.99
CA ASP A 229 -1.66 30.12 5.33
C ASP A 229 -0.82 30.43 4.07
N SER A 230 0.11 29.56 3.70
CA SER A 230 0.95 29.75 2.52
C SER A 230 0.12 29.75 1.23
N SER A 231 0.33 30.75 0.37
CA SER A 231 -0.28 30.85 -0.96
C SER A 231 0.12 29.71 -1.90
N LEU A 232 1.22 29.00 -1.61
CA LEU A 232 1.59 27.79 -2.36
C LEU A 232 0.51 26.72 -2.26
N LEU A 233 -0.17 26.62 -1.11
CA LEU A 233 -1.24 25.65 -0.89
C LEU A 233 -2.45 25.93 -1.78
N ASP A 234 -2.75 27.18 -2.09
CA ASP A 234 -3.87 27.57 -2.96
C ASP A 234 -3.69 27.01 -4.38
N ASN A 235 -2.46 27.09 -4.90
CA ASN A 235 -2.13 26.52 -6.22
C ASN A 235 -2.32 24.99 -6.22
N TRP A 236 -1.91 24.30 -5.15
CA TRP A 236 -2.08 22.86 -5.04
C TRP A 236 -3.54 22.46 -4.92
N LEU A 237 -4.33 23.15 -4.08
CA LEU A 237 -5.76 22.92 -3.93
C LEU A 237 -6.49 23.11 -5.26
N ALA A 238 -6.21 24.21 -5.98
CA ALA A 238 -6.81 24.48 -7.29
C ALA A 238 -6.51 23.35 -8.29
N ARG A 239 -5.27 22.87 -8.34
CA ARG A 239 -4.88 21.76 -9.24
C ARG A 239 -5.54 20.43 -8.89
N LEU A 240 -5.65 20.11 -7.59
CA LEU A 240 -6.33 18.90 -7.13
C LEU A 240 -7.82 18.96 -7.46
N THR A 241 -8.49 20.10 -7.22
CA THR A 241 -9.90 20.31 -7.53
C THR A 241 -10.16 20.25 -9.04
N ALA A 242 -9.36 20.91 -9.86
CA ALA A 242 -9.49 20.86 -11.32
C ALA A 242 -9.36 19.43 -11.86
N ARG A 243 -8.46 18.63 -11.28
CA ARG A 243 -8.31 17.22 -11.67
C ARG A 243 -9.50 16.36 -11.25
N ARG A 244 -10.09 16.61 -10.09
CA ARG A 244 -11.30 15.94 -9.61
C ARG A 244 -12.46 16.19 -10.57
N SER A 245 -12.77 17.44 -10.89
CA SER A 245 -13.87 17.83 -11.78
C SER A 245 -13.75 17.19 -13.17
N HIS A 246 -12.54 17.12 -13.74
CA HIS A 246 -12.30 16.46 -15.03
C HIS A 246 -12.58 14.95 -15.02
N LYS A 247 -12.56 14.29 -13.86
CA LYS A 247 -12.88 12.85 -13.73
C LYS A 247 -14.36 12.60 -13.48
N GLU A 248 -15.06 13.52 -12.83
CA GLU A 248 -16.50 13.44 -12.57
C GLU A 248 -17.31 13.67 -13.85
N THR A 249 -16.74 14.36 -14.85
CA THR A 249 -17.36 14.65 -16.17
C THR A 249 -17.08 13.58 -17.24
N ARG A 250 -16.37 12.48 -16.91
CA ARG A 250 -16.08 11.34 -17.80
C ARG A 250 -16.71 10.06 -17.31
#